data_f55d808dd1c3560d97a49f946735777b
#
_entry.id   f55d808dd1c3560d97a49f946735777b
#
_cell.length_a   1.000
_cell.length_b   1.000
_cell.length_c   1.000
_cell.angle_alpha   90.00
_cell.angle_beta   90.00
_cell.angle_gamma   90.00
#
_symmetry.space_group_name_H-M   'P 1'
#
loop_
_entity.id
_entity.type
_entity.pdbx_description
1 polymer ?
#
loop_
_entity_poly.entity_id
_entity_poly.type
_entity_poly.pdbx_seq_one_letter_code
_entity_poly.pdbx_strand_id
1 'polypeptide(L)' 'MIRVSVEGMSCEHCVRSVQEALESLEGVASVSVSLEDGAALVEGQVSDDAIRAALEEEEYVVPAIVRS' A
#
# COMPACT_ATOMS: atom_id res chain seq x y z
N MET A 1 -3.25 -8.11 9.98
CA MET A 1 -2.73 -6.84 9.44
C MET A 1 -1.65 -7.13 8.41
N ILE A 2 -1.63 -6.38 7.33
CA ILE A 2 -0.68 -6.58 6.24
C ILE A 2 0.26 -5.37 6.19
N ARG A 3 1.56 -5.62 6.23
CA ARG A 3 2.55 -4.56 6.07
C ARG A 3 3.09 -4.61 4.66
N VAL A 4 2.92 -3.52 3.93
CA VAL A 4 3.34 -3.41 2.53
C VAL A 4 4.50 -2.42 2.45
N SER A 5 5.66 -2.90 2.06
CA SER A 5 6.80 -2.00 1.82
C SER A 5 6.62 -1.36 0.46
N VAL A 6 6.77 -0.05 0.39
CA VAL A 6 6.57 0.71 -0.85
C VAL A 6 7.77 1.58 -1.11
N GLU A 7 8.35 1.46 -2.30
CA GLU A 7 9.43 2.32 -2.74
C GLU A 7 8.90 3.35 -3.73
N GLY A 8 9.50 4.52 -3.72
CA GLY A 8 9.11 5.60 -4.62
C GLY A 8 8.30 6.70 -3.97
N MET A 9 7.91 6.52 -2.71
CA MET A 9 7.24 7.58 -1.97
C MET A 9 8.26 8.60 -1.51
N SER A 10 8.13 9.83 -1.97
CA SER A 10 9.09 10.88 -1.64
C SER A 10 8.44 12.12 -1.02
N CYS A 11 7.11 12.16 -0.95
CA CYS A 11 6.40 13.31 -0.40
C CYS A 11 4.99 12.90 0.03
N GLU A 12 4.28 13.82 0.67
CA GLU A 12 2.92 13.55 1.16
C GLU A 12 1.94 13.24 0.04
N HIS A 13 2.15 13.79 -1.14
CA HIS A 13 1.32 13.46 -2.30
C HIS A 13 1.43 11.98 -2.65
N CYS A 14 2.62 11.44 -2.57
CA CYS A 14 2.84 10.01 -2.82
C CYS A 14 2.12 9.17 -1.77
N VAL A 15 2.21 9.56 -0.52
CA VAL A 15 1.51 8.87 0.57
C VAL A 15 0.02 8.82 0.30
N ARG A 16 -0.57 9.94 -0.10
CA ARG A 16 -2.00 10.01 -0.39
C ARG A 16 -2.36 9.14 -1.57
N SER A 17 -1.55 9.16 -2.63
CA SER A 17 -1.79 8.32 -3.80
C SER A 17 -1.79 6.84 -3.46
N VAL A 18 -0.82 6.41 -2.65
CA VAL A 18 -0.73 5.03 -2.19
C VAL A 18 -1.96 4.68 -1.35
N GLN A 19 -2.33 5.56 -0.44
CA GLN A 19 -3.49 5.32 0.42
C GLN A 19 -4.77 5.17 -0.41
N GLU A 20 -5.01 6.08 -1.34
CA GLU A 20 -6.20 6.01 -2.19
C GLU A 20 -6.22 4.76 -3.06
N ALA A 21 -5.07 4.39 -3.61
CA ALA A 21 -4.97 3.19 -4.44
C ALA A 21 -5.32 1.95 -3.64
N LEU A 22 -4.83 1.84 -2.41
CA LEU A 22 -5.11 0.70 -1.55
C LEU A 22 -6.55 0.70 -1.04
N GLU A 23 -7.07 1.88 -0.70
CA GLU A 23 -8.45 1.98 -0.21
C GLU A 23 -9.48 1.64 -1.28
N SER A 24 -9.13 1.77 -2.54
CA SER A 24 -10.04 1.46 -3.63
C SER A 24 -10.20 -0.04 -3.88
N LEU A 25 -9.36 -0.86 -3.25
CA LEU A 25 -9.43 -2.31 -3.43
C LEU A 25 -10.58 -2.91 -2.62
N GLU A 26 -11.28 -3.87 -3.22
CA GLU A 26 -12.33 -4.60 -2.52
C GLU A 26 -11.74 -5.39 -1.38
N GLY A 27 -12.44 -5.39 -0.25
CA GLY A 27 -12.03 -6.16 0.91
C GLY A 27 -11.12 -5.41 1.86
N VAL A 28 -10.64 -4.23 1.48
CA VAL A 28 -9.81 -3.40 2.36
C VAL A 28 -10.70 -2.65 3.35
N ALA A 29 -10.44 -2.84 4.64
CA ALA A 29 -11.19 -2.19 5.71
C ALA A 29 -10.55 -0.85 6.08
N SER A 30 -9.21 -0.82 6.19
CA SER A 30 -8.51 0.41 6.52
C SER A 30 -7.08 0.37 5.98
N VAL A 31 -6.51 1.55 5.77
CA VAL A 31 -5.14 1.71 5.27
C VAL A 31 -4.48 2.84 6.04
N SER A 32 -3.25 2.60 6.47
CA SER A 32 -2.43 3.62 7.11
C SER A 32 -1.07 3.63 6.43
N VAL A 33 -0.66 4.76 5.88
CA VAL A 33 0.59 4.88 5.14
C VAL A 33 1.57 5.74 5.92
N SER A 34 2.81 5.28 6.04
CA SER A 34 3.87 6.02 6.70
C SER A 34 4.98 6.33 5.71
N LEU A 35 5.22 7.61 5.45
CA LEU A 35 6.29 8.06 4.59
C LEU A 35 7.65 7.76 5.25
N GLU A 36 7.72 7.97 6.53
CA GLU A 36 8.96 7.76 7.29
C GLU A 36 9.42 6.30 7.23
N ASP A 37 8.47 5.37 7.34
CA ASP A 37 8.78 3.94 7.28
C ASP A 37 8.85 3.41 5.85
N GLY A 38 8.35 4.17 4.89
CA GLY A 38 8.26 3.70 3.51
C GLY A 38 7.34 2.50 3.39
N ALA A 39 6.28 2.45 4.18
CA ALA A 39 5.41 1.28 4.26
C ALA A 39 3.96 1.68 4.49
N ALA A 40 3.06 0.77 4.17
CA ALA A 40 1.63 0.93 4.42
C ALA A 40 1.14 -0.25 5.24
N LEU A 41 0.22 0.02 6.15
CA LEU A 41 -0.46 -1.02 6.92
C LEU A 41 -1.88 -1.13 6.40
N VAL A 42 -2.25 -2.34 5.99
CA VAL A 42 -3.55 -2.62 5.39
C VAL A 42 -4.30 -3.62 6.25
N GLU A 43 -5.54 -3.32 6.56
CA GLU A 43 -6.43 -4.26 7.25
C GLU A 43 -7.57 -4.63 6.32
N GLY A 44 -7.91 -5.92 6.30
CA GLY A 44 -9.00 -6.43 5.49
C GLY A 44 -8.62 -7.73 4.80
N GLN A 45 -9.48 -8.13 3.86
CA GLN A 45 -9.33 -9.36 3.10
C GLN A 45 -8.95 -9.01 1.67
N VAL A 46 -7.67 -8.88 1.41
CA VAL A 46 -7.16 -8.52 0.09
C VAL A 46 -5.90 -9.32 -0.21
N SER A 47 -5.74 -9.73 -1.47
CA SER A 47 -4.58 -10.52 -1.88
C SER A 47 -3.34 -9.66 -2.08
N ASP A 48 -2.17 -10.29 -1.97
CA ASP A 48 -0.90 -9.61 -2.24
C ASP A 48 -0.85 -9.12 -3.68
N ASP A 49 -1.37 -9.93 -4.61
CA ASP A 49 -1.38 -9.58 -6.03
C ASP A 49 -2.21 -8.32 -6.29
N ALA A 50 -3.34 -8.20 -5.62
CA ALA A 50 -4.20 -7.02 -5.77
C ALA A 50 -3.49 -5.76 -5.24
N ILE A 51 -2.85 -5.87 -4.09
CA ILE A 51 -2.09 -4.77 -3.50
C ILE A 51 -0.96 -4.35 -4.43
N ARG A 52 -0.19 -5.32 -4.90
CA ARG A 52 0.95 -5.06 -5.77
C ARG A 52 0.52 -4.43 -7.09
N ALA A 53 -0.54 -4.97 -7.70
CA ALA A 53 -1.04 -4.44 -8.96
C ALA A 53 -1.51 -3.00 -8.83
N ALA A 54 -2.22 -2.68 -7.74
CA ALA A 54 -2.73 -1.33 -7.51
C ALA A 54 -1.58 -0.33 -7.39
N LEU A 55 -0.52 -0.69 -6.68
CA LEU A 55 0.62 0.20 -6.49
C LEU A 55 1.50 0.29 -7.73
N GLU A 56 1.65 -0.79 -8.47
CA GLU A 56 2.42 -0.78 -9.71
C GLU A 56 1.76 0.08 -10.78
N GLU A 57 0.44 0.16 -10.79
CA GLU A 57 -0.28 1.06 -11.69
C GLU A 57 0.07 2.53 -11.43
N GLU A 58 0.41 2.85 -10.18
CA GLU A 58 0.82 4.20 -9.80
C GLU A 58 2.34 4.37 -9.87
N GLU A 59 3.02 3.41 -10.48
CA GLU A 59 4.48 3.43 -10.69
C GLU A 59 5.30 3.30 -9.40
N TYR A 60 4.71 2.70 -8.37
CA TYR A 60 5.44 2.38 -7.14
C TYR A 60 5.94 0.95 -7.19
N VAL A 61 7.05 0.70 -6.50
CA VAL A 61 7.63 -0.62 -6.38
C VAL A 61 7.28 -1.19 -5.00
N VAL A 62 6.85 -2.45 -4.98
CA VAL A 62 6.51 -3.15 -3.74
C VAL A 62 7.51 -4.29 -3.53
N PRO A 63 8.61 -4.02 -2.82
CA PRO A 63 9.66 -5.05 -2.63
C PRO A 63 9.23 -6.17 -1.69
N ALA A 64 8.32 -5.90 -0.77
CA ALA A 64 7.90 -6.93 0.18
C ALA A 64 6.50 -6.68 0.71
N ILE A 65 5.78 -7.76 0.98
CA ILE A 65 4.49 -7.73 1.66
C ILE A 65 4.58 -8.76 2.78
N VAL A 66 4.34 -8.31 4.01
CA VAL A 66 4.41 -9.18 5.19
C VAL A 66 3.03 -9.26 5.83
N ARG A 67 2.54 -10.48 6.01
CA ARG A 67 1.26 -10.72 6.66
C ARG A 67 1.48 -11.21 8.09
N SER A 68 0.64 -10.75 8.97
CA SER A 68 0.71 -11.18 10.36
C SER A 68 -0.69 -11.37 10.95
#